data_07bd4c57de8d153fbfa6257b4520ad11
#
_entry.id   07bd4c57de8d153fbfa6257b4520ad11
#
_cell.length_a   1.000
_cell.length_b   1.000
_cell.length_c   1.000
_cell.angle_alpha   90.00
_cell.angle_beta   90.00
_cell.angle_gamma   90.00
#
_symmetry.space_group_name_H-M   'P 1'
#
loop_
_entity.id
_entity.type
_entity.pdbx_description
1 polymer ?
#
loop_
_entity_poly.entity_id
_entity_poly.type
_entity_poly.pdbx_seq_one_letter_code
_entity_poly.pdbx_strand_id
1 'polypeptide(L)'
;MKKTNSSGKPKRDFTKLSTPHTYVIIFGVVIFAWILTFVVPAGKFSTQDIEYKDANGETSTRTVLRQDSFRYAYELDKSYVFDQLEELQDHPAEREKLDVPEKGLEKVIADGEKNLTQEKLDEISLTDDVLYDQYGENIYDTSKKLHKTAKIWGTDDFGGFGFLNFVFEGLVSGDKYGSAVGIAALILVVGGAFGIIMRTGAIDAGIYAFISKTKGLERLALPLLFFAFSFGGATFGMAEEVIPFSMVMVPFVIALGYDSIVAVTVTYVASQVGNATSWMSPFSVAVAQGIAGIPVLSGATFRLIMWVVVTALAAGYMMIYAEKIRKKPGKFVDLQIR
;
A
#
# COMPACT_ATOMS: atom_id res chain seq x y z
N MET A 1 20.27 -15.79 55.60
CA MET A 1 19.83 -17.07 55.01
C MET A 1 19.09 -16.77 53.71
N LYS A 2 19.76 -16.93 52.58
CA LYS A 2 19.16 -16.83 51.26
C LYS A 2 18.48 -18.15 50.91
N LYS A 3 17.15 -18.14 50.77
CA LYS A 3 16.41 -19.29 50.20
C LYS A 3 16.73 -19.36 48.69
N THR A 4 17.56 -20.31 48.33
CA THR A 4 17.69 -20.80 46.95
C THR A 4 16.47 -21.68 46.66
N ASN A 5 15.60 -21.24 45.76
CA ASN A 5 14.67 -22.11 45.08
C ASN A 5 15.23 -22.47 43.71
N SER A 6 15.36 -23.76 43.50
CA SER A 6 15.84 -24.46 42.34
C SER A 6 14.91 -24.31 41.12
N SER A 7 15.51 -24.41 39.93
CA SER A 7 14.86 -24.62 38.62
C SER A 7 13.89 -23.54 38.15
N GLY A 8 14.40 -22.37 37.86
CA GLY A 8 13.65 -21.39 37.06
C GLY A 8 14.55 -20.82 35.98
N LYS A 9 14.35 -21.21 34.73
CA LYS A 9 14.87 -20.41 33.59
C LYS A 9 14.48 -18.96 33.85
N PRO A 10 15.36 -17.97 33.68
CA PRO A 10 15.02 -16.58 33.91
C PRO A 10 13.79 -16.24 33.07
N LYS A 11 12.71 -15.79 33.71
CA LYS A 11 11.54 -15.26 33.00
C LYS A 11 12.08 -14.16 32.09
N ARG A 12 11.93 -14.34 30.78
CA ARG A 12 12.24 -13.29 29.80
C ARG A 12 11.39 -12.08 30.15
N ASP A 13 12.04 -11.03 30.58
CA ASP A 13 11.41 -9.74 30.88
C ASP A 13 11.12 -9.07 29.53
N PHE A 14 9.90 -9.25 29.04
CA PHE A 14 9.45 -8.68 27.76
C PHE A 14 9.45 -7.14 27.77
N THR A 15 9.59 -6.49 28.92
CA THR A 15 9.69 -5.03 29.03
C THR A 15 11.09 -4.50 28.61
N LYS A 16 12.08 -5.39 28.43
CA LYS A 16 13.44 -5.05 28.01
C LYS A 16 13.76 -5.47 26.58
N LEU A 17 12.77 -5.86 25.78
CA LEU A 17 12.95 -6.11 24.37
C LEU A 17 13.18 -4.76 23.67
N SER A 18 14.44 -4.46 23.32
CA SER A 18 14.72 -3.39 22.37
C SER A 18 14.12 -3.78 21.02
N THR A 19 13.43 -2.86 20.38
CA THR A 19 12.93 -3.07 19.01
C THR A 19 14.10 -3.36 18.08
N PRO A 20 14.03 -4.40 17.26
CA PRO A 20 15.09 -4.67 16.27
C PRO A 20 15.27 -3.46 15.34
N HIS A 21 16.46 -3.34 14.77
CA HIS A 21 16.71 -2.31 13.78
C HIS A 21 15.74 -2.45 12.61
N THR A 22 15.24 -1.35 12.06
CA THR A 22 14.22 -1.32 10.99
C THR A 22 14.58 -2.24 9.82
N TYR A 23 15.87 -2.28 9.42
CA TYR A 23 16.31 -3.17 8.32
C TYR A 23 16.17 -4.65 8.66
N VAL A 24 16.32 -5.04 9.92
CA VAL A 24 16.11 -6.43 10.35
C VAL A 24 14.64 -6.80 10.25
N ILE A 25 13.75 -5.87 10.60
CA ILE A 25 12.29 -6.08 10.48
C ILE A 25 11.91 -6.22 9.01
N ILE A 26 12.36 -5.29 8.15
CA ILE A 26 12.07 -5.33 6.71
C ILE A 26 12.58 -6.63 6.09
N PHE A 27 13.83 -7.02 6.39
CA PHE A 27 14.41 -8.25 5.87
C PHE A 27 13.63 -9.49 6.35
N GLY A 28 13.20 -9.50 7.61
CA GLY A 28 12.34 -10.56 8.15
C GLY A 28 10.98 -10.67 7.41
N VAL A 29 10.37 -9.52 7.10
CA VAL A 29 9.11 -9.49 6.32
C VAL A 29 9.33 -9.99 4.90
N VAL A 30 10.45 -9.64 4.25
CA VAL A 30 10.78 -10.11 2.90
C VAL A 30 10.99 -11.63 2.89
N ILE A 31 11.74 -12.19 3.86
CA ILE A 31 11.89 -13.64 4.00
C ILE A 31 10.54 -14.31 4.20
N PHE A 32 9.69 -13.76 5.07
CA PHE A 32 8.36 -14.29 5.32
C PHE A 32 7.50 -14.28 4.06
N ALA A 33 7.46 -13.15 3.33
CA ALA A 33 6.74 -13.04 2.07
C ALA A 33 7.27 -14.03 1.02
N TRP A 34 8.59 -14.17 0.93
CA TRP A 34 9.21 -15.13 0.02
C TRP A 34 8.81 -16.57 0.34
N ILE A 35 8.84 -16.98 1.62
CA ILE A 35 8.37 -18.30 2.06
C ILE A 35 6.89 -18.51 1.69
N LEU A 36 6.05 -17.47 1.82
CA LEU A 36 4.63 -17.56 1.45
C LEU A 36 4.44 -17.91 -0.03
N THR A 37 5.32 -17.49 -0.93
CA THR A 37 5.21 -17.83 -2.37
C THR A 37 5.32 -19.32 -2.65
N PHE A 38 5.88 -20.12 -1.72
CA PHE A 38 5.97 -21.59 -1.82
C PHE A 38 4.74 -22.29 -1.26
N VAL A 39 3.96 -21.62 -0.42
CA VAL A 39 2.83 -22.23 0.30
C VAL A 39 1.49 -21.76 -0.26
N VAL A 40 1.41 -20.49 -0.62
CA VAL A 40 0.17 -19.88 -1.09
C VAL A 40 0.04 -20.09 -2.60
N PRO A 41 -1.03 -20.75 -3.06
CA PRO A 41 -1.25 -20.92 -4.50
C PRO A 41 -1.58 -19.56 -5.13
N ALA A 42 -1.17 -19.39 -6.39
CA ALA A 42 -1.51 -18.21 -7.16
C ALA A 42 -3.03 -18.14 -7.42
N GLY A 43 -3.57 -16.93 -7.48
CA GLY A 43 -4.95 -16.69 -7.85
C GLY A 43 -5.08 -15.34 -8.55
N LYS A 44 -6.16 -15.15 -9.28
CA LYS A 44 -6.45 -13.92 -9.99
C LYS A 44 -7.94 -13.57 -9.95
N PHE A 45 -8.22 -12.30 -10.21
CA PHE A 45 -9.55 -11.81 -10.51
C PHE A 45 -9.67 -11.60 -12.02
N SER A 46 -10.84 -11.83 -12.59
CA SER A 46 -11.16 -11.38 -13.94
C SER A 46 -11.31 -9.87 -13.98
N THR A 47 -11.06 -9.29 -15.14
CA THR A 47 -11.27 -7.87 -15.39
C THR A 47 -12.54 -7.64 -16.20
N GLN A 48 -13.09 -6.44 -16.11
CA GLN A 48 -14.18 -5.97 -16.96
C GLN A 48 -13.97 -4.50 -17.30
N ASP A 49 -14.36 -4.13 -18.50
CA ASP A 49 -14.35 -2.74 -18.92
C ASP A 49 -15.65 -2.06 -18.52
N ILE A 50 -15.52 -0.92 -17.83
CA ILE A 50 -16.63 -0.06 -17.47
C ILE A 50 -16.52 1.27 -18.19
N GLU A 51 -17.62 1.72 -18.75
CA GLU A 51 -17.73 3.07 -19.32
C GLU A 51 -18.05 4.06 -18.19
N TYR A 52 -17.35 5.17 -18.18
CA TYR A 52 -17.62 6.27 -17.27
C TYR A 52 -17.48 7.61 -18.01
N LYS A 53 -18.16 8.63 -17.49
CA LYS A 53 -17.98 9.99 -17.99
C LYS A 53 -16.86 10.67 -17.22
N ASP A 54 -15.89 11.19 -17.95
CA ASP A 54 -14.80 11.95 -17.38
C ASP A 54 -15.28 13.35 -16.91
N ALA A 55 -14.34 14.15 -16.36
CA ALA A 55 -14.63 15.51 -15.88
C ALA A 55 -15.11 16.46 -17.00
N ASN A 56 -14.84 16.14 -18.26
CA ASN A 56 -15.23 16.91 -19.43
C ASN A 56 -16.57 16.44 -20.01
N GLY A 57 -17.14 15.35 -19.48
CA GLY A 57 -18.39 14.73 -19.95
C GLY A 57 -18.19 13.77 -21.11
N GLU A 58 -16.96 13.45 -21.50
CA GLU A 58 -16.64 12.46 -22.52
C GLU A 58 -16.71 11.05 -21.95
N THR A 59 -17.17 10.09 -22.76
CA THR A 59 -17.22 8.68 -22.38
C THR A 59 -15.82 8.09 -22.52
N SER A 60 -15.27 7.61 -21.41
CA SER A 60 -13.99 6.90 -21.35
C SER A 60 -14.21 5.50 -20.80
N THR A 61 -13.42 4.54 -21.27
CA THR A 61 -13.46 3.16 -20.78
C THR A 61 -12.33 2.93 -19.79
N ARG A 62 -12.62 2.19 -18.73
CA ARG A 62 -11.61 1.81 -17.73
C ARG A 62 -11.79 0.34 -17.37
N THR A 63 -10.69 -0.40 -17.43
CA THR A 63 -10.64 -1.78 -16.97
C THR A 63 -10.61 -1.84 -15.44
N VAL A 64 -11.53 -2.56 -14.84
CA VAL A 64 -11.65 -2.76 -13.39
C VAL A 64 -11.73 -4.24 -13.06
N LEU A 65 -11.38 -4.60 -11.82
CA LEU A 65 -11.49 -5.97 -11.33
C LEU A 65 -12.95 -6.32 -11.02
N ARG A 66 -13.38 -7.51 -11.43
CA ARG A 66 -14.67 -8.09 -11.01
C ARG A 66 -14.53 -8.69 -9.62
N GLN A 67 -15.22 -8.14 -8.64
CA GLN A 67 -15.04 -8.49 -7.21
C GLN A 67 -15.37 -9.96 -6.91
N ASP A 68 -16.38 -10.55 -7.59
CA ASP A 68 -16.85 -11.91 -7.33
C ASP A 68 -16.17 -12.96 -8.23
N SER A 69 -15.09 -12.59 -8.93
CA SER A 69 -14.44 -13.43 -9.94
C SER A 69 -13.13 -14.05 -9.46
N PHE A 70 -12.84 -14.03 -8.14
CA PHE A 70 -11.61 -14.65 -7.64
C PHE A 70 -11.58 -16.14 -7.97
N ARG A 71 -10.50 -16.57 -8.64
CA ARG A 71 -10.23 -17.99 -8.90
C ARG A 71 -8.76 -18.30 -8.62
N TYR A 72 -8.52 -19.50 -8.16
CA TYR A 72 -7.14 -20.02 -8.12
C TYR A 72 -6.61 -20.23 -9.53
N ALA A 73 -5.34 -19.99 -9.74
CA ALA A 73 -4.68 -20.38 -10.97
C ALA A 73 -4.39 -21.89 -10.93
N TYR A 74 -4.77 -22.56 -11.99
CA TYR A 74 -4.53 -23.98 -12.21
C TYR A 74 -3.66 -24.18 -13.44
N GLU A 75 -3.03 -25.37 -13.57
CA GLU A 75 -2.41 -25.75 -14.83
C GLU A 75 -3.47 -25.90 -15.90
N LEU A 76 -3.10 -25.51 -17.12
CA LEU A 76 -3.96 -25.65 -18.29
C LEU A 76 -4.17 -27.15 -18.58
N ASP A 77 -5.41 -27.58 -18.75
CA ASP A 77 -5.70 -28.90 -19.32
C ASP A 77 -5.43 -28.85 -20.83
N LYS A 78 -4.19 -29.19 -21.19
CA LYS A 78 -3.70 -29.05 -22.58
C LYS A 78 -4.51 -29.91 -23.55
N SER A 79 -4.97 -31.06 -23.13
CA SER A 79 -5.75 -31.96 -23.97
C SER A 79 -7.10 -31.35 -24.32
N TYR A 80 -7.83 -30.91 -23.27
CA TYR A 80 -9.10 -30.27 -23.46
C TYR A 80 -9.02 -29.00 -24.31
N VAL A 81 -8.05 -28.12 -23.97
CA VAL A 81 -7.89 -26.86 -24.73
C VAL A 81 -7.48 -27.13 -26.17
N PHE A 82 -6.63 -28.12 -26.42
CA PHE A 82 -6.22 -28.47 -27.77
C PHE A 82 -7.39 -28.97 -28.63
N ASP A 83 -8.25 -29.82 -28.06
CA ASP A 83 -9.47 -30.26 -28.73
C ASP A 83 -10.38 -29.06 -29.08
N GLN A 84 -10.48 -28.05 -28.20
CA GLN A 84 -11.24 -26.83 -28.48
C GLN A 84 -10.59 -25.96 -29.57
N LEU A 85 -9.25 -25.94 -29.68
CA LEU A 85 -8.58 -25.22 -30.77
C LEU A 85 -8.81 -25.90 -32.14
N GLU A 86 -8.83 -27.23 -32.20
CA GLU A 86 -9.17 -27.99 -33.41
C GLU A 86 -10.63 -27.71 -33.82
N GLU A 87 -11.56 -27.73 -32.85
CA GLU A 87 -12.96 -27.39 -33.11
C GLU A 87 -13.12 -25.95 -33.61
N LEU A 88 -12.37 -25.00 -33.01
CA LEU A 88 -12.39 -23.58 -33.42
C LEU A 88 -11.85 -23.38 -34.84
N GLN A 89 -10.94 -24.23 -35.31
CA GLN A 89 -10.44 -24.21 -36.69
C GLN A 89 -11.56 -24.52 -37.68
N ASP A 90 -12.45 -25.44 -37.36
CA ASP A 90 -13.57 -25.85 -38.19
C ASP A 90 -14.78 -24.89 -38.11
N HIS A 91 -14.79 -23.95 -37.15
CA HIS A 91 -15.88 -23.00 -36.91
C HIS A 91 -15.46 -21.53 -37.11
N PRO A 92 -15.37 -21.03 -38.36
CA PRO A 92 -14.89 -19.68 -38.68
C PRO A 92 -15.70 -18.55 -37.98
N ALA A 93 -16.99 -18.74 -37.77
CA ALA A 93 -17.88 -17.75 -37.13
C ALA A 93 -17.54 -17.55 -35.63
N GLU A 94 -17.16 -18.62 -34.92
CA GLU A 94 -16.75 -18.54 -33.52
C GLU A 94 -15.35 -17.96 -33.42
N ARG A 95 -14.46 -18.34 -34.33
CA ARG A 95 -13.11 -17.80 -34.42
C ARG A 95 -13.12 -16.28 -34.62
N GLU A 96 -13.98 -15.77 -35.52
CA GLU A 96 -14.13 -14.34 -35.76
C GLU A 96 -14.70 -13.60 -34.53
N LYS A 97 -15.66 -14.21 -33.82
CA LYS A 97 -16.21 -13.67 -32.58
C LYS A 97 -15.18 -13.51 -31.47
N LEU A 98 -14.19 -14.41 -31.39
CA LEU A 98 -13.13 -14.41 -30.40
C LEU A 98 -11.88 -13.63 -30.87
N ASP A 99 -11.93 -12.99 -32.04
CA ASP A 99 -10.82 -12.25 -32.68
C ASP A 99 -9.54 -13.08 -32.82
N VAL A 100 -9.70 -14.38 -33.15
CA VAL A 100 -8.58 -15.32 -33.29
C VAL A 100 -8.07 -15.34 -34.72
N PRO A 101 -6.79 -14.95 -34.97
CA PRO A 101 -6.22 -14.94 -36.31
C PRO A 101 -6.00 -16.37 -36.84
N GLU A 102 -6.51 -16.66 -38.05
CA GLU A 102 -6.45 -17.99 -38.67
C GLU A 102 -5.05 -18.57 -38.71
N LYS A 103 -4.10 -17.79 -39.24
CA LYS A 103 -2.70 -18.22 -39.39
C LYS A 103 -2.03 -18.48 -38.00
N GLY A 104 -2.45 -17.72 -36.98
CA GLY A 104 -1.96 -17.91 -35.61
C GLY A 104 -2.45 -19.23 -35.04
N LEU A 105 -3.75 -19.51 -35.19
CA LEU A 105 -4.37 -20.75 -34.74
C LEU A 105 -3.75 -21.97 -35.41
N GLU A 106 -3.61 -21.96 -36.75
CA GLU A 106 -2.94 -23.03 -37.49
C GLU A 106 -1.52 -23.32 -36.99
N LYS A 107 -0.77 -22.25 -36.65
CA LYS A 107 0.58 -22.39 -36.10
C LYS A 107 0.58 -23.05 -34.75
N VAL A 108 -0.34 -22.65 -33.85
CA VAL A 108 -0.45 -23.23 -32.51
C VAL A 108 -0.85 -24.70 -32.58
N ILE A 109 -1.80 -25.07 -33.45
CA ILE A 109 -2.21 -26.46 -33.67
C ILE A 109 -1.05 -27.27 -34.27
N ALA A 110 -0.31 -26.72 -35.23
CA ALA A 110 0.84 -27.42 -35.85
C ALA A 110 1.98 -27.68 -34.86
N ASP A 111 2.14 -26.83 -33.83
CA ASP A 111 3.12 -27.03 -32.75
C ASP A 111 2.76 -28.21 -31.81
N GLY A 112 1.50 -28.62 -31.82
CA GLY A 112 0.97 -29.77 -31.11
C GLY A 112 0.68 -29.54 -29.60
N GLU A 113 -0.17 -30.39 -29.05
CA GLU A 113 -0.68 -30.34 -27.66
C GLU A 113 0.41 -30.17 -26.61
N LYS A 114 1.52 -30.93 -26.74
CA LYS A 114 2.61 -30.91 -25.74
C LYS A 114 3.27 -29.56 -25.57
N ASN A 115 3.33 -28.79 -26.65
CA ASN A 115 3.97 -27.47 -26.70
C ASN A 115 2.99 -26.32 -26.45
N LEU A 116 1.73 -26.64 -26.09
CA LEU A 116 0.73 -25.63 -25.75
C LEU A 116 1.10 -24.92 -24.46
N THR A 117 1.17 -23.60 -24.51
CA THR A 117 1.42 -22.70 -23.37
C THR A 117 0.44 -21.54 -23.39
N GLN A 118 0.15 -20.94 -22.25
CA GLN A 118 -0.71 -19.75 -22.18
C GLN A 118 -0.16 -18.59 -23.03
N GLU A 119 1.15 -18.40 -23.07
CA GLU A 119 1.79 -17.35 -23.88
C GLU A 119 1.45 -17.47 -25.36
N LYS A 120 1.47 -18.69 -25.90
CA LYS A 120 1.10 -18.93 -27.31
C LYS A 120 -0.38 -18.68 -27.58
N LEU A 121 -1.23 -18.94 -26.60
CA LEU A 121 -2.66 -18.65 -26.67
C LEU A 121 -2.91 -17.14 -26.60
N ASP A 122 -2.18 -16.42 -25.74
CA ASP A 122 -2.24 -14.97 -25.64
C ASP A 122 -1.81 -14.28 -26.96
N GLU A 123 -0.81 -14.82 -27.66
CA GLU A 123 -0.38 -14.32 -29.00
C GLU A 123 -1.50 -14.37 -30.05
N ILE A 124 -2.49 -15.24 -29.86
CA ILE A 124 -3.64 -15.39 -30.77
C ILE A 124 -4.95 -14.86 -30.17
N SER A 125 -4.87 -13.94 -29.22
CA SER A 125 -6.00 -13.31 -28.51
C SER A 125 -6.79 -14.24 -27.57
N LEU A 126 -6.42 -15.50 -27.43
CA LEU A 126 -7.03 -16.45 -26.51
C LEU A 126 -6.41 -16.33 -25.10
N THR A 127 -6.63 -15.18 -24.49
CA THR A 127 -6.19 -14.98 -23.11
C THR A 127 -6.92 -15.93 -22.16
N ASP A 128 -6.34 -16.17 -20.98
CA ASP A 128 -6.95 -17.02 -19.97
C ASP A 128 -8.36 -16.55 -19.54
N ASP A 129 -8.65 -15.26 -19.61
CA ASP A 129 -9.98 -14.73 -19.31
C ASP A 129 -10.98 -15.03 -20.44
N VAL A 130 -10.54 -14.92 -21.69
CA VAL A 130 -11.36 -15.26 -22.88
C VAL A 130 -11.68 -16.75 -22.88
N LEU A 131 -10.68 -17.59 -22.62
CA LEU A 131 -10.87 -19.04 -22.55
C LEU A 131 -11.81 -19.42 -21.40
N TYR A 132 -11.65 -18.81 -20.24
CA TYR A 132 -12.52 -19.07 -19.10
C TYR A 132 -13.96 -18.62 -19.34
N ASP A 133 -14.17 -17.45 -19.92
CA ASP A 133 -15.51 -16.94 -20.23
C ASP A 133 -16.23 -17.81 -21.28
N GLN A 134 -15.49 -18.44 -22.19
CA GLN A 134 -16.05 -19.30 -23.24
C GLN A 134 -16.28 -20.74 -22.77
N TYR A 135 -15.31 -21.33 -22.06
CA TYR A 135 -15.28 -22.78 -21.75
C TYR A 135 -15.36 -23.12 -20.25
N GLY A 136 -15.34 -22.08 -19.37
CA GLY A 136 -15.43 -22.26 -17.93
C GLY A 136 -14.19 -22.90 -17.32
N GLU A 137 -14.40 -23.65 -16.21
CA GLU A 137 -13.31 -24.32 -15.47
C GLU A 137 -12.72 -25.52 -16.21
N ASN A 138 -13.35 -26.00 -17.29
CA ASN A 138 -12.92 -27.19 -18.03
C ASN A 138 -11.55 -27.03 -18.70
N ILE A 139 -11.11 -25.78 -18.91
CA ILE A 139 -9.79 -25.48 -19.47
C ILE A 139 -8.64 -25.78 -18.51
N TYR A 140 -8.94 -26.13 -17.26
CA TYR A 140 -7.93 -26.30 -16.22
C TYR A 140 -7.92 -27.71 -15.65
N ASP A 141 -6.72 -28.21 -15.35
CA ASP A 141 -6.56 -29.36 -14.45
C ASP A 141 -6.73 -28.88 -12.99
N THR A 142 -7.96 -28.91 -12.48
CA THR A 142 -8.29 -28.43 -11.13
C THR A 142 -7.61 -29.22 -10.00
N SER A 143 -6.98 -30.37 -10.32
CA SER A 143 -6.18 -31.12 -9.35
C SER A 143 -4.81 -30.48 -9.08
N LYS A 144 -4.34 -29.59 -9.98
CA LYS A 144 -3.00 -28.99 -9.95
C LYS A 144 -3.06 -27.47 -9.84
N LYS A 145 -3.10 -26.97 -8.60
CA LYS A 145 -2.98 -25.53 -8.35
C LYS A 145 -1.58 -25.04 -8.72
N LEU A 146 -1.53 -23.93 -9.46
CA LEU A 146 -0.27 -23.28 -9.78
C LEU A 146 0.32 -22.59 -8.56
N HIS A 147 1.56 -22.93 -8.25
CA HIS A 147 2.38 -22.21 -7.28
C HIS A 147 3.43 -21.39 -8.03
N LYS A 148 3.20 -20.09 -8.17
CA LYS A 148 4.21 -19.20 -8.70
C LYS A 148 5.17 -18.84 -7.57
N THR A 149 6.37 -19.42 -7.57
CA THR A 149 7.38 -19.20 -6.54
C THR A 149 8.38 -18.15 -6.97
N ALA A 150 8.62 -17.15 -6.12
CA ALA A 150 9.69 -16.19 -6.37
C ALA A 150 11.04 -16.89 -6.25
N LYS A 151 11.82 -16.89 -7.33
CA LYS A 151 13.19 -17.43 -7.34
C LYS A 151 14.15 -16.46 -6.66
N ILE A 152 15.43 -16.81 -6.57
CA ILE A 152 16.47 -15.94 -5.99
C ILE A 152 16.60 -14.65 -6.81
N TRP A 153 16.63 -14.77 -8.13
CA TRP A 153 16.57 -13.65 -9.08
C TRP A 153 15.17 -13.57 -9.70
N GLY A 154 14.82 -12.39 -10.19
CA GLY A 154 13.56 -12.17 -10.87
C GLY A 154 13.38 -13.08 -12.09
N THR A 155 12.14 -13.46 -12.34
CA THR A 155 11.71 -14.22 -13.52
C THR A 155 10.45 -13.59 -14.10
N ASP A 156 10.25 -13.73 -15.40
CA ASP A 156 9.08 -13.17 -16.10
C ASP A 156 7.76 -13.71 -15.51
N ASP A 157 7.72 -14.97 -15.11
CA ASP A 157 6.57 -15.60 -14.45
C ASP A 157 6.12 -14.90 -13.16
N PHE A 158 7.03 -14.16 -12.50
CA PHE A 158 6.77 -13.43 -11.27
C PHE A 158 6.92 -11.91 -11.45
N GLY A 159 6.73 -11.41 -12.68
CA GLY A 159 6.78 -9.99 -13.00
C GLY A 159 8.14 -9.34 -12.75
N GLY A 160 9.23 -10.08 -12.93
CA GLY A 160 10.59 -9.60 -12.69
C GLY A 160 11.05 -9.69 -11.22
N PHE A 161 10.14 -9.93 -10.27
CA PHE A 161 10.49 -9.97 -8.84
C PHE A 161 11.17 -11.28 -8.43
N GLY A 162 12.21 -11.15 -7.60
CA GLY A 162 12.90 -12.25 -6.95
C GLY A 162 13.41 -11.84 -5.57
N PHE A 163 13.95 -12.79 -4.81
CA PHE A 163 14.40 -12.53 -3.45
C PHE A 163 15.53 -11.49 -3.36
N LEU A 164 16.44 -11.43 -4.33
CA LEU A 164 17.59 -10.51 -4.30
C LEU A 164 17.34 -9.17 -5.02
N ASN A 165 16.47 -9.15 -6.02
CA ASN A 165 16.22 -7.93 -6.80
C ASN A 165 14.93 -7.18 -6.40
N PHE A 166 14.20 -7.64 -5.37
CA PHE A 166 12.93 -7.04 -4.95
C PHE A 166 13.03 -5.55 -4.63
N VAL A 167 14.17 -5.10 -4.10
CA VAL A 167 14.37 -3.67 -3.77
C VAL A 167 14.39 -2.83 -5.03
N PHE A 168 15.15 -3.28 -6.04
CA PHE A 168 15.24 -2.60 -7.32
C PHE A 168 13.88 -2.61 -8.04
N GLU A 169 13.26 -3.77 -8.17
CA GLU A 169 11.96 -3.91 -8.82
C GLU A 169 10.87 -3.12 -8.09
N GLY A 170 10.87 -3.11 -6.75
CA GLY A 170 9.95 -2.30 -5.96
C GLY A 170 10.13 -0.79 -6.14
N LEU A 171 11.36 -0.33 -6.38
CA LEU A 171 11.65 1.08 -6.65
C LEU A 171 11.19 1.51 -8.06
N VAL A 172 11.29 0.64 -9.05
CA VAL A 172 10.98 0.95 -10.45
C VAL A 172 9.62 0.44 -10.92
N SER A 173 8.90 -0.30 -10.07
CA SER A 173 7.58 -0.81 -10.41
C SER A 173 6.57 0.32 -10.61
N GLY A 174 5.67 0.13 -11.57
CA GLY A 174 4.61 1.07 -11.90
C GLY A 174 4.90 1.79 -13.21
N ASP A 175 5.52 2.95 -13.17
CA ASP A 175 5.90 3.68 -14.36
C ASP A 175 7.42 3.88 -14.48
N LYS A 176 7.85 4.46 -15.59
CA LYS A 176 9.28 4.70 -15.91
C LYS A 176 10.03 5.48 -14.82
N TYR A 177 9.31 6.29 -14.03
CA TYR A 177 9.90 7.12 -12.97
C TYR A 177 9.64 6.54 -11.58
N GLY A 178 8.83 5.48 -11.47
CA GLY A 178 8.50 4.76 -10.25
C GLY A 178 7.91 5.68 -9.16
N SER A 179 6.75 5.38 -8.66
CA SER A 179 6.16 6.19 -7.56
C SER A 179 7.05 6.18 -6.31
N ALA A 180 7.73 5.06 -6.01
CA ALA A 180 8.65 4.96 -4.89
C ALA A 180 9.91 5.83 -5.05
N VAL A 181 10.47 5.94 -6.27
CA VAL A 181 11.60 6.84 -6.57
C VAL A 181 11.16 8.30 -6.41
N GLY A 182 9.98 8.65 -6.91
CA GLY A 182 9.40 9.99 -6.77
C GLY A 182 9.24 10.40 -5.30
N ILE A 183 8.70 9.53 -4.46
CA ILE A 183 8.55 9.74 -3.02
C ILE A 183 9.92 9.90 -2.34
N ALA A 184 10.89 9.05 -2.64
CA ALA A 184 12.24 9.16 -2.10
C ALA A 184 12.91 10.49 -2.48
N ALA A 185 12.79 10.91 -3.75
CA ALA A 185 13.30 12.19 -4.23
C ALA A 185 12.62 13.37 -3.50
N LEU A 186 11.30 13.33 -3.34
CA LEU A 186 10.54 14.35 -2.59
C LEU A 186 11.08 14.50 -1.15
N ILE A 187 11.22 13.39 -0.44
CA ILE A 187 11.71 13.39 0.95
C ILE A 187 13.12 13.96 1.03
N LEU A 188 14.01 13.59 0.11
CA LEU A 188 15.39 14.10 0.07
C LEU A 188 15.44 15.61 -0.21
N VAL A 189 14.70 16.08 -1.21
CA VAL A 189 14.69 17.51 -1.59
C VAL A 189 14.06 18.35 -0.49
N VAL A 190 12.88 17.98 -0.01
CA VAL A 190 12.16 18.73 1.03
C VAL A 190 12.90 18.65 2.36
N GLY A 191 13.40 17.46 2.74
CA GLY A 191 14.23 17.29 3.95
C GLY A 191 15.53 18.10 3.90
N GLY A 192 16.18 18.15 2.74
CA GLY A 192 17.36 19.00 2.51
C GLY A 192 17.03 20.50 2.65
N ALA A 193 15.92 20.96 2.06
CA ALA A 193 15.45 22.34 2.18
C ALA A 193 15.18 22.70 3.66
N PHE A 194 14.46 21.86 4.40
CA PHE A 194 14.26 22.08 5.84
C PHE A 194 15.57 22.06 6.61
N GLY A 195 16.51 21.18 6.27
CA GLY A 195 17.84 21.15 6.89
C GLY A 195 18.61 22.45 6.71
N ILE A 196 18.52 23.10 5.54
CA ILE A 196 19.10 24.43 5.29
C ILE A 196 18.38 25.49 6.14
N ILE A 197 17.04 25.52 6.12
CA ILE A 197 16.24 26.48 6.88
C ILE A 197 16.53 26.36 8.39
N MET A 198 16.63 25.14 8.93
CA MET A 198 16.99 24.94 10.34
C MET A 198 18.35 25.53 10.69
N ARG A 199 19.35 25.38 9.81
CA ARG A 199 20.69 25.97 10.02
C ARG A 199 20.71 27.50 10.03
N THR A 200 19.73 28.16 9.43
CA THR A 200 19.61 29.64 9.49
C THR A 200 19.14 30.15 10.86
N GLY A 201 18.65 29.25 11.75
CA GLY A 201 18.00 29.62 13.01
C GLY A 201 16.61 30.26 12.84
N ALA A 202 16.10 30.32 11.63
CA ALA A 202 14.79 30.92 11.36
C ALA A 202 13.64 30.18 12.06
N ILE A 203 13.74 28.85 12.15
CA ILE A 203 12.77 28.01 12.85
C ILE A 203 12.78 28.28 14.34
N ASP A 204 13.96 28.33 14.96
CA ASP A 204 14.11 28.62 16.39
C ASP A 204 13.58 30.00 16.74
N ALA A 205 13.91 31.01 15.92
CA ALA A 205 13.38 32.38 16.06
C ALA A 205 11.84 32.42 15.89
N GLY A 206 11.31 31.68 14.94
CA GLY A 206 9.86 31.54 14.71
C GLY A 206 9.16 30.88 15.90
N ILE A 207 9.70 29.78 16.42
CA ILE A 207 9.20 29.07 17.62
C ILE A 207 9.17 30.01 18.83
N TYR A 208 10.28 30.73 19.05
CA TYR A 208 10.37 31.69 20.16
C TYR A 208 9.36 32.83 20.03
N ALA A 209 9.21 33.41 18.82
CA ALA A 209 8.23 34.44 18.55
C ALA A 209 6.78 33.97 18.74
N PHE A 210 6.50 32.72 18.32
CA PHE A 210 5.19 32.10 18.52
C PHE A 210 4.88 31.93 20.00
N ILE A 211 5.78 31.31 20.76
CA ILE A 211 5.59 31.05 22.20
C ILE A 211 5.43 32.38 22.96
N SER A 212 6.23 33.39 22.62
CA SER A 212 6.16 34.70 23.30
C SER A 212 4.84 35.45 23.06
N LYS A 213 4.27 35.29 21.84
CA LYS A 213 3.00 35.93 21.46
C LYS A 213 1.75 35.16 21.89
N THR A 214 1.86 33.83 22.08
CA THR A 214 0.73 32.95 22.36
C THR A 214 0.71 32.44 23.81
N LYS A 215 1.32 33.17 24.74
CA LYS A 215 1.31 32.83 26.16
C LYS A 215 -0.12 32.54 26.65
N GLY A 216 -0.35 31.35 27.18
CA GLY A 216 -1.66 30.87 27.65
C GLY A 216 -2.50 30.16 26.60
N LEU A 217 -2.13 30.18 25.31
CA LEU A 217 -2.82 29.48 24.22
C LEU A 217 -2.08 28.22 23.74
N GLU A 218 -0.97 27.85 24.40
CA GLU A 218 -0.15 26.70 24.02
C GLU A 218 -0.96 25.39 23.97
N ARG A 219 -1.98 25.28 24.83
CA ARG A 219 -2.87 24.12 24.85
C ARG A 219 -3.72 23.99 23.58
N LEU A 220 -4.07 25.11 22.94
CA LEU A 220 -4.85 25.11 21.69
C LEU A 220 -4.00 24.80 20.47
N ALA A 221 -2.69 25.01 20.54
CA ALA A 221 -1.79 24.72 19.44
C ALA A 221 -1.79 23.23 19.05
N LEU A 222 -1.77 22.33 20.03
CA LEU A 222 -1.73 20.88 19.77
C LEU A 222 -2.98 20.36 19.03
N PRO A 223 -4.22 20.60 19.50
CA PRO A 223 -5.39 20.14 18.78
C PRO A 223 -5.57 20.81 17.42
N LEU A 224 -5.16 22.07 17.27
CA LEU A 224 -5.19 22.78 15.99
C LEU A 224 -4.23 22.14 14.98
N LEU A 225 -3.00 21.85 15.40
CA LEU A 225 -2.01 21.15 14.57
C LEU A 225 -2.48 19.74 14.23
N PHE A 226 -3.02 19.00 15.21
CA PHE A 226 -3.58 17.67 15.00
C PHE A 226 -4.66 17.70 13.92
N PHE A 227 -5.59 18.66 14.03
CA PHE A 227 -6.64 18.85 13.02
C PHE A 227 -6.05 19.19 11.64
N ALA A 228 -5.07 20.10 11.57
CA ALA A 228 -4.45 20.50 10.32
C ALA A 228 -3.75 19.33 9.60
N PHE A 229 -2.98 18.52 10.32
CA PHE A 229 -2.33 17.33 9.75
C PHE A 229 -3.35 16.24 9.39
N SER A 230 -4.38 16.04 10.21
CA SER A 230 -5.48 15.11 9.89
C SER A 230 -6.26 15.58 8.66
N PHE A 231 -6.50 16.87 8.51
CA PHE A 231 -7.13 17.42 7.32
C PHE A 231 -6.29 17.20 6.06
N GLY A 232 -4.97 17.39 6.15
CA GLY A 232 -4.04 17.08 5.06
C GLY A 232 -4.11 15.61 4.64
N GLY A 233 -4.10 14.68 5.61
CA GLY A 233 -4.27 13.26 5.36
C GLY A 233 -5.62 12.93 4.72
N ALA A 234 -6.72 13.55 5.18
CA ALA A 234 -8.07 13.27 4.70
C ALA A 234 -8.37 13.82 3.30
N THR A 235 -7.70 14.90 2.90
CA THR A 235 -7.97 15.57 1.61
C THR A 235 -7.06 15.10 0.49
N PHE A 236 -5.76 15.20 0.65
CA PHE A 236 -4.79 14.81 -0.39
C PHE A 236 -3.92 13.62 -0.02
N GLY A 237 -4.25 12.92 1.09
CA GLY A 237 -3.57 11.68 1.45
C GLY A 237 -2.14 11.90 1.97
N MET A 238 -1.89 13.05 2.66
CA MET A 238 -0.59 13.38 3.23
C MET A 238 -0.09 12.24 4.12
N ALA A 239 1.01 11.61 3.75
CA ALA A 239 1.63 10.51 4.48
C ALA A 239 3.16 10.72 4.62
N GLU A 240 3.89 10.61 3.53
CA GLU A 240 5.34 10.72 3.51
C GLU A 240 5.83 12.17 3.70
N GLU A 241 5.04 13.14 3.28
CA GLU A 241 5.32 14.57 3.42
C GLU A 241 5.41 14.99 4.89
N VAL A 242 4.78 14.24 5.80
CA VAL A 242 4.87 14.51 7.24
C VAL A 242 6.28 14.28 7.78
N ILE A 243 7.09 13.42 7.15
CA ILE A 243 8.44 13.10 7.61
C ILE A 243 9.33 14.35 7.69
N PRO A 244 9.48 15.16 6.63
CA PRO A 244 10.20 16.44 6.70
C PRO A 244 9.60 17.41 7.72
N PHE A 245 8.27 17.49 7.82
CA PHE A 245 7.61 18.37 8.80
C PHE A 245 7.93 17.99 10.24
N SER A 246 8.19 16.72 10.53
CA SER A 246 8.54 16.28 11.88
C SER A 246 9.85 16.91 12.38
N MET A 247 10.78 17.25 11.48
CA MET A 247 12.03 17.93 11.82
C MET A 247 11.80 19.30 12.47
N VAL A 248 10.72 19.97 12.09
CA VAL A 248 10.30 21.28 12.65
C VAL A 248 9.37 21.08 13.84
N MET A 249 8.46 20.14 13.74
CA MET A 249 7.43 19.94 14.77
C MET A 249 7.96 19.34 16.06
N VAL A 250 8.97 18.46 15.99
CA VAL A 250 9.57 17.89 17.22
C VAL A 250 10.17 18.97 18.12
N PRO A 251 11.10 19.83 17.67
CA PRO A 251 11.62 20.89 18.52
C PRO A 251 10.53 21.90 18.94
N PHE A 252 9.55 22.19 18.07
CA PHE A 252 8.44 23.07 18.40
C PHE A 252 7.60 22.54 19.57
N VAL A 253 7.18 21.28 19.52
CA VAL A 253 6.32 20.67 20.55
C VAL A 253 7.08 20.49 21.86
N ILE A 254 8.40 20.17 21.80
CA ILE A 254 9.26 20.11 22.98
C ILE A 254 9.39 21.52 23.63
N ALA A 255 9.54 22.54 22.82
CA ALA A 255 9.59 23.93 23.32
C ALA A 255 8.29 24.40 23.99
N LEU A 256 7.13 23.80 23.60
CA LEU A 256 5.84 23.99 24.30
C LEU A 256 5.74 23.23 25.62
N GLY A 257 6.74 22.42 25.99
CA GLY A 257 6.77 21.65 27.25
C GLY A 257 6.13 20.26 27.17
N TYR A 258 6.08 19.67 25.98
CA TYR A 258 5.64 18.30 25.74
C TYR A 258 6.81 17.41 25.30
N ASP A 259 6.58 16.13 25.07
CA ASP A 259 7.62 15.20 24.63
C ASP A 259 7.54 14.91 23.11
N SER A 260 8.55 14.22 22.60
CA SER A 260 8.65 13.82 21.18
C SER A 260 7.52 12.89 20.75
N ILE A 261 6.94 12.11 21.66
CA ILE A 261 5.78 11.25 21.36
C ILE A 261 4.57 12.11 21.01
N VAL A 262 4.34 13.19 21.75
CA VAL A 262 3.27 14.16 21.41
C VAL A 262 3.54 14.79 20.05
N ALA A 263 4.80 15.14 19.74
CA ALA A 263 5.16 15.70 18.45
C ALA A 263 4.85 14.75 17.27
N VAL A 264 5.25 13.48 17.39
CA VAL A 264 4.95 12.45 16.39
C VAL A 264 3.45 12.18 16.29
N THR A 265 2.75 12.23 17.42
CA THR A 265 1.28 12.02 17.44
C THR A 265 0.55 13.15 16.72
N VAL A 266 0.95 14.40 16.96
CA VAL A 266 0.35 15.59 16.33
C VAL A 266 0.62 15.64 14.83
N THR A 267 1.74 15.10 14.36
CA THR A 267 2.10 15.10 12.93
C THR A 267 1.70 13.79 12.25
N TYR A 268 2.46 12.74 12.47
CA TYR A 268 2.31 11.48 11.74
C TYR A 268 1.01 10.76 12.07
N VAL A 269 0.70 10.56 13.37
CA VAL A 269 -0.54 9.85 13.74
C VAL A 269 -1.77 10.64 13.31
N ALA A 270 -1.75 11.97 13.45
CA ALA A 270 -2.83 12.82 12.99
C ALA A 270 -3.07 12.68 11.47
N SER A 271 -2.01 12.73 10.67
CA SER A 271 -2.09 12.55 9.22
C SER A 271 -2.62 11.16 8.86
N GLN A 272 -2.17 10.09 9.54
CA GLN A 272 -2.67 8.73 9.30
C GLN A 272 -4.13 8.55 9.72
N VAL A 273 -4.58 9.19 10.80
CA VAL A 273 -6.00 9.24 11.19
C VAL A 273 -6.82 9.90 10.07
N GLY A 274 -6.33 11.00 9.52
CA GLY A 274 -6.96 11.66 8.39
C GLY A 274 -7.02 10.77 7.16
N ASN A 275 -5.93 10.13 6.79
CA ASN A 275 -5.86 9.25 5.64
C ASN A 275 -6.77 8.03 5.77
N ALA A 276 -6.80 7.39 6.96
CA ALA A 276 -7.66 6.24 7.24
C ALA A 276 -9.16 6.58 7.19
N THR A 277 -9.54 7.81 7.51
CA THR A 277 -10.92 8.31 7.48
C THR A 277 -11.18 9.29 6.33
N SER A 278 -10.36 9.22 5.30
CA SER A 278 -10.41 10.15 4.18
C SER A 278 -11.77 10.18 3.49
N TRP A 279 -12.20 11.39 3.15
CA TRP A 279 -13.43 11.61 2.41
C TRP A 279 -13.20 11.97 0.93
N MET A 280 -11.96 12.33 0.54
CA MET A 280 -11.67 12.68 -0.85
C MET A 280 -10.24 12.38 -1.32
N SER A 281 -9.41 11.66 -0.54
CA SER A 281 -8.03 11.38 -0.95
C SER A 281 -7.97 10.72 -2.33
N PRO A 282 -7.16 11.25 -3.26
CA PRO A 282 -6.99 10.68 -4.58
C PRO A 282 -6.30 9.30 -4.54
N PHE A 283 -5.41 9.07 -3.57
CA PHE A 283 -4.63 7.84 -3.47
C PHE A 283 -5.38 6.68 -2.83
N SER A 284 -6.28 6.94 -1.89
CA SER A 284 -7.05 5.88 -1.22
C SER A 284 -8.49 5.81 -1.72
N VAL A 285 -9.24 6.91 -1.59
CA VAL A 285 -10.68 6.93 -1.90
C VAL A 285 -10.94 6.84 -3.40
N ALA A 286 -10.29 7.69 -4.22
CA ALA A 286 -10.54 7.69 -5.65
C ALA A 286 -10.09 6.39 -6.32
N VAL A 287 -8.93 5.84 -5.91
CA VAL A 287 -8.43 4.55 -6.41
C VAL A 287 -9.37 3.41 -6.02
N ALA A 288 -9.77 3.33 -4.74
CA ALA A 288 -10.69 2.28 -4.28
C ALA A 288 -12.05 2.35 -4.98
N GLN A 289 -12.59 3.56 -5.17
CA GLN A 289 -13.85 3.76 -5.89
C GLN A 289 -13.73 3.43 -7.37
N GLY A 290 -12.58 3.77 -7.98
CA GLY A 290 -12.30 3.39 -9.36
C GLY A 290 -12.22 1.88 -9.56
N ILE A 291 -11.58 1.14 -8.64
CA ILE A 291 -11.53 -0.32 -8.67
C ILE A 291 -12.93 -0.92 -8.47
N ALA A 292 -13.72 -0.35 -7.56
CA ALA A 292 -15.08 -0.80 -7.27
C ALA A 292 -16.11 -0.40 -8.35
N GLY A 293 -15.72 0.37 -9.36
CA GLY A 293 -16.64 0.82 -10.43
C GLY A 293 -17.73 1.77 -9.97
N ILE A 294 -17.56 2.46 -8.83
CA ILE A 294 -18.53 3.41 -8.29
C ILE A 294 -18.07 4.86 -8.52
N PRO A 295 -19.02 5.82 -8.63
CA PRO A 295 -18.67 7.22 -8.87
C PRO A 295 -17.69 7.76 -7.82
N VAL A 296 -16.69 8.49 -8.28
CA VAL A 296 -15.72 9.17 -7.39
C VAL A 296 -16.46 10.12 -6.45
N LEU A 297 -16.04 10.16 -5.20
CA LEU A 297 -16.65 10.91 -4.09
C LEU A 297 -18.04 10.41 -3.64
N SER A 298 -18.56 9.29 -4.17
CA SER A 298 -19.79 8.70 -3.62
C SER A 298 -19.59 8.39 -2.12
N GLY A 299 -20.59 8.72 -1.28
CA GLY A 299 -20.52 8.58 0.17
C GLY A 299 -19.56 9.55 0.89
N ALA A 300 -19.09 10.62 0.25
CA ALA A 300 -18.19 11.62 0.86
C ALA A 300 -18.77 12.23 2.14
N THR A 301 -20.08 12.51 2.19
CA THR A 301 -20.73 13.06 3.39
C THR A 301 -20.59 12.15 4.60
N PHE A 302 -20.81 10.85 4.43
CA PHE A 302 -20.64 9.88 5.52
C PHE A 302 -19.18 9.84 5.98
N ARG A 303 -18.23 9.78 5.06
CA ARG A 303 -16.80 9.78 5.38
C ARG A 303 -16.34 11.07 6.04
N LEU A 304 -16.91 12.23 5.65
CA LEU A 304 -16.63 13.50 6.30
C LEU A 304 -17.06 13.48 7.78
N ILE A 305 -18.25 12.95 8.06
CA ILE A 305 -18.73 12.81 9.44
C ILE A 305 -17.81 11.86 10.22
N MET A 306 -17.46 10.72 9.64
CA MET A 306 -16.51 9.76 10.23
C MET A 306 -15.16 10.41 10.53
N TRP A 307 -14.61 11.18 9.57
CA TRP A 307 -13.36 11.90 9.76
C TRP A 307 -13.43 12.88 10.94
N VAL A 308 -14.50 13.68 11.03
CA VAL A 308 -14.67 14.62 12.15
C VAL A 308 -14.72 13.88 13.49
N VAL A 309 -15.52 12.82 13.58
CA VAL A 309 -15.70 12.04 14.82
C VAL A 309 -14.38 11.38 15.23
N VAL A 310 -13.73 10.67 14.32
CA VAL A 310 -12.51 9.93 14.62
C VAL A 310 -11.35 10.89 14.92
N THR A 311 -11.23 11.99 14.19
CA THR A 311 -10.23 13.03 14.45
C THR A 311 -10.43 13.67 15.83
N ALA A 312 -11.67 13.96 16.21
CA ALA A 312 -11.98 14.52 17.53
C ALA A 312 -11.64 13.55 18.66
N LEU A 313 -11.97 12.26 18.50
CA LEU A 313 -11.62 11.22 19.49
C LEU A 313 -10.11 11.04 19.62
N ALA A 314 -9.39 10.98 18.51
CA ALA A 314 -7.93 10.84 18.48
C ALA A 314 -7.24 12.07 19.09
N ALA A 315 -7.67 13.28 18.72
CA ALA A 315 -7.18 14.52 19.32
C ALA A 315 -7.46 14.59 20.83
N GLY A 316 -8.65 14.16 21.26
CA GLY A 316 -9.00 14.06 22.68
C GLY A 316 -8.08 13.10 23.44
N TYR A 317 -7.80 11.92 22.87
CA TYR A 317 -6.86 10.96 23.46
C TYR A 317 -5.44 11.55 23.54
N MET A 318 -4.97 12.17 22.48
CA MET A 318 -3.66 12.86 22.44
C MET A 318 -3.60 13.94 23.54
N MET A 319 -4.65 14.75 23.70
CA MET A 319 -4.68 15.80 24.72
C MET A 319 -4.64 15.25 26.14
N ILE A 320 -5.30 14.11 26.39
CA ILE A 320 -5.23 13.41 27.70
C ILE A 320 -3.78 12.96 27.98
N TYR A 321 -3.09 12.43 26.98
CA TYR A 321 -1.69 12.05 27.11
C TYR A 321 -0.80 13.27 27.33
N ALA A 322 -0.93 14.31 26.51
CA ALA A 322 -0.17 15.55 26.62
C ALA A 322 -0.30 16.22 28.01
N GLU A 323 -1.52 16.26 28.57
CA GLU A 323 -1.75 16.78 29.93
C GLU A 323 -1.08 15.91 31.02
N LYS A 324 -1.02 14.58 30.85
CA LYS A 324 -0.29 13.70 31.78
C LYS A 324 1.20 14.00 31.79
N ILE A 325 1.78 14.19 30.60
CA ILE A 325 3.20 14.55 30.47
C ILE A 325 3.47 15.91 31.11
N ARG A 326 2.69 16.93 30.78
CA ARG A 326 2.83 18.29 31.32
C ARG A 326 2.76 18.32 32.86
N LYS A 327 1.88 17.51 33.46
CA LYS A 327 1.74 17.46 34.95
C LYS A 327 2.87 16.68 35.63
N LYS A 328 3.60 15.83 34.91
CA LYS A 328 4.70 15.00 35.44
C LYS A 328 5.90 15.01 34.51
N PRO A 329 6.66 16.12 34.49
CA PRO A 329 7.82 16.28 33.57
C PRO A 329 8.88 15.18 33.70
N GLY A 330 9.04 14.55 34.86
CA GLY A 330 9.99 13.42 35.05
C GLY A 330 9.62 12.12 34.31
N LYS A 331 8.50 12.09 33.58
CA LYS A 331 8.08 10.99 32.71
C LYS A 331 8.32 11.26 31.21
N PHE A 332 8.99 12.36 30.87
CA PHE A 332 9.37 12.64 29.48
C PHE A 332 10.25 11.53 28.93
N VAL A 333 9.90 11.01 27.76
CA VAL A 333 10.71 10.01 27.06
C VAL A 333 12.08 10.56 26.72
N ASP A 334 12.16 11.82 26.33
CA ASP A 334 13.41 12.49 25.92
C ASP A 334 14.40 12.70 27.07
N LEU A 335 13.95 12.71 28.32
CA LEU A 335 14.81 12.79 29.52
C LEU A 335 15.45 11.43 29.90
N GLN A 336 14.91 10.32 29.37
CA GLN A 336 15.44 8.98 29.65
C GLN A 336 16.52 8.54 28.66
N ILE A 337 16.75 9.33 27.59
CA ILE A 337 17.73 9.04 26.54
C ILE A 337 19.06 9.80 26.73
N ARG A 338 19.13 10.64 27.78
CA ARG A 338 20.35 11.36 28.17
C ARG A 338 21.23 10.58 29.09
#